data_b7eee5c8968db37e1e54c91c7b3fe54d
#
_entry.id   b7eee5c8968db37e1e54c91c7b3fe54d
#
_cell.length_a   1.000
_cell.length_b   1.000
_cell.length_c   1.000
_cell.angle_alpha   90.00
_cell.angle_beta   90.00
_cell.angle_gamma   90.00
#
_symmetry.space_group_name_H-M   'P 1'
#
loop_
_entity.id
_entity.type
_entity.pdbx_description
1 polymer ?
#
loop_
_entity_poly.entity_id
_entity_poly.type
_entity_poly.pdbx_seq_one_letter_code
_entity_poly.pdbx_strand_id
1 'polypeptide(L)'
;SRRAALTYVSPSQVNALLPAGMAFGPATLNLTTGYGLVFPVRLTITPTAPGIFTANSDGRGVPAAIVLRVKPDSSQVFEPVIAFDSTARKWVAVPIDVSSDLVFLQLYGTGIRNIPDASAAPCSVGQAQIKPAYAGAQPSFPGLDQINVLLPASLAGSGTVTVQLTVNGQPANPVTIAIK
;
A
#
# COMPACT_ATOMS: atom_id res chain seq x y z
N SER A 1 -10.92 -12.27 24.73
CA SER A 1 -9.83 -12.35 23.75
C SER A 1 -10.33 -12.93 22.45
N ARG A 2 -9.75 -12.52 21.32
CA ARG A 2 -10.03 -13.04 19.97
C ARG A 2 -8.71 -13.49 19.35
N ARG A 3 -8.75 -14.54 18.54
CA ARG A 3 -7.57 -15.01 17.81
C ARG A 3 -7.42 -14.21 16.51
N ALA A 4 -6.19 -13.77 16.22
CA ALA A 4 -5.83 -13.19 14.93
C ALA A 4 -5.51 -14.32 13.94
N ALA A 5 -5.94 -14.16 12.68
CA ALA A 5 -5.56 -15.09 11.61
C ALA A 5 -4.11 -14.82 11.20
N LEU A 6 -3.30 -15.87 11.17
CA LEU A 6 -1.91 -15.77 10.71
C LEU A 6 -1.86 -15.95 9.20
N THR A 7 -1.20 -15.02 8.49
CA THR A 7 -1.02 -15.08 7.04
C THR A 7 0.40 -15.44 6.63
N TYR A 8 1.37 -15.25 7.54
CA TYR A 8 2.77 -15.64 7.36
C TYR A 8 3.45 -15.85 8.70
N VAL A 9 4.32 -16.85 8.80
CA VAL A 9 5.14 -17.13 10.00
C VAL A 9 6.54 -17.56 9.57
N SER A 10 7.55 -16.91 10.13
CA SER A 10 8.97 -17.26 9.98
C SER A 10 9.70 -17.01 11.30
N PRO A 11 10.98 -17.39 11.44
CA PRO A 11 11.76 -17.08 12.63
C PRO A 11 11.89 -15.59 12.96
N SER A 12 11.76 -14.72 11.97
CA SER A 12 11.95 -13.26 12.12
C SER A 12 10.69 -12.44 11.90
N GLN A 13 9.56 -13.04 11.44
CA GLN A 13 8.37 -12.29 11.08
C GLN A 13 7.09 -13.09 11.28
N VAL A 14 6.08 -12.44 11.83
CA VAL A 14 4.72 -12.95 11.87
C VAL A 14 3.78 -11.89 11.27
N ASN A 15 3.03 -12.26 10.23
CA ASN A 15 1.96 -11.44 9.71
C ASN A 15 0.62 -11.96 10.20
N ALA A 16 -0.15 -11.09 10.81
CA ALA A 16 -1.45 -11.42 11.38
C ALA A 16 -2.52 -10.43 10.97
N LEU A 17 -3.70 -10.93 10.66
CA LEU A 17 -4.87 -10.10 10.39
C LEU A 17 -5.65 -9.93 11.68
N LEU A 18 -5.81 -8.68 12.10
CA LEU A 18 -6.62 -8.34 13.27
C LEU A 18 -8.10 -8.71 13.03
N PRO A 19 -8.78 -9.33 14.01
CA PRO A 19 -10.18 -9.70 13.86
C PRO A 19 -11.07 -8.48 13.64
N ALA A 20 -12.09 -8.62 12.79
CA ALA A 20 -13.10 -7.58 12.60
C ALA A 20 -13.88 -7.31 13.89
N GLY A 21 -14.36 -6.08 14.08
CA GLY A 21 -15.17 -5.67 15.22
C GLY A 21 -14.39 -5.65 16.55
N MET A 22 -13.10 -5.40 16.50
CA MET A 22 -12.30 -5.05 17.69
C MET A 22 -12.73 -3.65 18.18
N ALA A 23 -12.77 -3.47 19.49
CA ALA A 23 -12.94 -2.14 20.07
C ALA A 23 -11.72 -1.27 19.77
N PHE A 24 -11.94 0.01 19.50
CA PHE A 24 -10.85 0.98 19.36
C PHE A 24 -10.24 1.30 20.73
N GLY A 25 -8.96 1.64 20.73
CA GLY A 25 -8.20 1.98 21.94
C GLY A 25 -7.05 1.01 22.21
N PRO A 26 -6.47 1.09 23.43
CA PRO A 26 -5.36 0.25 23.85
C PRO A 26 -5.70 -1.24 23.80
N ALA A 27 -4.79 -2.04 23.26
CA ALA A 27 -4.93 -3.50 23.19
C ALA A 27 -3.57 -4.18 23.44
N THR A 28 -3.62 -5.44 23.80
CA THR A 28 -2.42 -6.28 23.90
C THR A 28 -2.55 -7.45 22.94
N LEU A 29 -1.61 -7.56 22.02
CA LEU A 29 -1.43 -8.72 21.17
C LEU A 29 -0.47 -9.68 21.87
N ASN A 30 -0.92 -10.91 22.16
CA ASN A 30 -0.07 -11.96 22.70
C ASN A 30 0.36 -12.91 21.59
N LEU A 31 1.65 -12.97 21.32
CA LEU A 31 2.25 -13.99 20.46
C LEU A 31 2.66 -15.18 21.33
N THR A 32 2.06 -16.35 21.11
CA THR A 32 2.42 -17.58 21.82
C THR A 32 3.18 -18.50 20.87
N THR A 33 4.39 -18.89 21.26
CA THR A 33 5.21 -19.83 20.49
C THR A 33 4.73 -21.29 20.67
N GLY A 34 5.23 -22.21 19.84
CA GLY A 34 4.99 -23.64 20.00
C GLY A 34 5.48 -24.24 21.33
N TYR A 35 6.40 -23.57 22.01
CA TYR A 35 6.90 -23.95 23.35
C TYR A 35 6.11 -23.30 24.49
N GLY A 36 5.02 -22.61 24.21
CA GLY A 36 4.17 -21.96 25.21
C GLY A 36 4.71 -20.62 25.75
N LEU A 37 5.81 -20.09 25.23
CA LEU A 37 6.29 -18.77 25.60
C LEU A 37 5.36 -17.69 25.04
N VAL A 38 5.02 -16.70 25.87
CA VAL A 38 4.11 -15.61 25.49
C VAL A 38 4.87 -14.29 25.42
N PHE A 39 4.77 -13.62 24.27
CA PHE A 39 5.34 -12.29 24.04
C PHE A 39 4.21 -11.27 23.88
N PRO A 40 3.94 -10.42 24.89
CA PRO A 40 2.93 -9.39 24.84
C PRO A 40 3.45 -8.17 24.05
N VAL A 41 2.66 -7.70 23.07
CA VAL A 41 2.91 -6.46 22.33
C VAL A 41 1.76 -5.50 22.60
N ARG A 42 2.04 -4.33 23.15
CA ARG A 42 1.05 -3.26 23.33
C ARG A 42 0.87 -2.52 22.02
N LEU A 43 -0.38 -2.28 21.64
CA LEU A 43 -0.75 -1.54 20.45
C LEU A 43 -2.04 -0.75 20.69
N THR A 44 -2.37 0.15 19.78
CA THR A 44 -3.64 0.88 19.80
C THR A 44 -4.44 0.50 18.56
N ILE A 45 -5.67 0.05 18.75
CA ILE A 45 -6.60 -0.21 17.65
C ILE A 45 -7.24 1.12 17.26
N THR A 46 -7.10 1.50 16.00
CA THR A 46 -7.68 2.71 15.42
C THR A 46 -8.54 2.35 14.21
N PRO A 47 -9.50 3.21 13.78
CA PRO A 47 -10.28 2.97 12.58
C PRO A 47 -9.42 2.78 11.34
N THR A 48 -8.36 3.60 11.21
CA THR A 48 -7.39 3.54 10.13
C THR A 48 -5.97 3.63 10.68
N ALA A 49 -5.05 2.87 10.11
CA ALA A 49 -3.61 2.92 10.40
C ALA A 49 -2.87 2.61 9.08
N PRO A 50 -2.86 3.59 8.13
CA PRO A 50 -2.44 3.30 6.77
C PRO A 50 -0.95 3.02 6.67
N GLY A 51 -0.62 1.98 5.92
CA GLY A 51 0.74 1.65 5.53
C GLY A 51 0.77 1.13 4.09
N ILE A 52 1.66 1.68 3.27
CA ILE A 52 1.93 1.19 1.91
C ILE A 52 3.03 0.13 1.98
N PHE A 53 2.80 -1.01 1.37
CA PHE A 53 3.83 -2.03 1.24
C PHE A 53 4.89 -1.59 0.25
N THR A 54 6.16 -1.89 0.57
CA THR A 54 7.30 -1.57 -0.28
C THR A 54 7.92 -2.84 -0.85
N ALA A 55 8.49 -2.75 -2.04
CA ALA A 55 9.07 -3.87 -2.74
C ALA A 55 10.26 -4.50 -1.99
N ASN A 56 11.00 -3.68 -1.24
CA ASN A 56 12.14 -4.12 -0.44
C ASN A 56 11.77 -4.46 1.02
N SER A 57 10.48 -4.42 1.39
CA SER A 57 9.96 -4.73 2.75
C SER A 57 10.57 -3.87 3.87
N ASP A 58 11.02 -2.66 3.55
CA ASP A 58 11.69 -1.72 4.46
C ASP A 58 10.81 -0.51 4.84
N GLY A 59 9.59 -0.44 4.28
CA GLY A 59 8.67 0.68 4.47
C GLY A 59 9.06 1.95 3.73
N ARG A 60 10.03 1.92 2.81
CA ARG A 60 10.60 3.06 2.11
C ARG A 60 10.86 2.76 0.62
N GLY A 61 11.08 3.84 -0.16
CA GLY A 61 11.45 3.74 -1.57
C GLY A 61 10.31 3.24 -2.45
N VAL A 62 10.57 2.28 -3.32
CA VAL A 62 9.60 1.83 -4.32
C VAL A 62 8.46 1.03 -3.70
N PRO A 63 7.18 1.35 -4.04
CA PRO A 63 6.04 0.62 -3.51
C PRO A 63 5.91 -0.79 -4.12
N ALA A 64 5.26 -1.69 -3.38
CA ALA A 64 4.63 -2.86 -3.96
C ALA A 64 3.39 -2.40 -4.72
N ALA A 65 3.51 -2.23 -6.03
CA ALA A 65 2.50 -1.62 -6.88
C ALA A 65 2.54 -2.19 -8.30
N ILE A 66 1.49 -1.90 -9.06
CA ILE A 66 1.40 -2.19 -10.49
C ILE A 66 0.71 -1.01 -11.20
N VAL A 67 1.01 -0.78 -12.45
CA VAL A 67 0.25 0.13 -13.31
C VAL A 67 -0.82 -0.66 -14.05
N LEU A 68 -2.05 -0.15 -14.02
CA LEU A 68 -3.10 -0.51 -14.96
C LEU A 68 -3.21 0.60 -16.02
N ARG A 69 -2.85 0.29 -17.24
CA ARG A 69 -3.02 1.17 -18.41
C ARG A 69 -4.30 0.83 -19.12
N VAL A 70 -5.17 1.82 -19.32
CA VAL A 70 -6.41 1.70 -20.10
C VAL A 70 -6.24 2.51 -21.37
N LYS A 71 -6.24 1.82 -22.52
CA LYS A 71 -6.08 2.42 -23.84
C LYS A 71 -7.38 3.00 -24.36
N PRO A 72 -7.36 3.82 -25.43
CA PRO A 72 -8.57 4.41 -26.04
C PRO A 72 -9.59 3.39 -26.53
N ASP A 73 -9.15 2.19 -26.91
CA ASP A 73 -10.02 1.07 -27.30
C ASP A 73 -10.59 0.29 -26.10
N SER A 74 -10.39 0.80 -24.88
CA SER A 74 -10.75 0.18 -23.59
C SER A 74 -10.00 -1.10 -23.27
N SER A 75 -8.98 -1.47 -24.04
CA SER A 75 -8.09 -2.57 -23.67
C SER A 75 -7.24 -2.20 -22.45
N GLN A 76 -6.94 -3.20 -21.62
CA GLN A 76 -6.23 -3.02 -20.36
C GLN A 76 -4.92 -3.79 -20.37
N VAL A 77 -3.85 -3.14 -19.91
CA VAL A 77 -2.52 -3.75 -19.78
C VAL A 77 -1.99 -3.49 -18.38
N PHE A 78 -1.50 -4.53 -17.73
CA PHE A 78 -0.78 -4.40 -16.47
C PHE A 78 0.71 -4.27 -16.73
N GLU A 79 1.34 -3.25 -16.15
CA GLU A 79 2.76 -2.95 -16.31
C GLU A 79 3.46 -2.93 -14.95
N PRO A 80 4.66 -3.53 -14.82
CA PRO A 80 5.42 -3.48 -13.58
C PRO A 80 5.92 -2.06 -13.31
N VAL A 81 5.91 -1.63 -12.05
CA VAL A 81 6.53 -0.38 -11.58
C VAL A 81 7.88 -0.61 -10.93
N ILE A 82 8.30 -1.87 -10.83
CA ILE A 82 9.55 -2.30 -10.21
C ILE A 82 10.28 -3.32 -11.09
N ALA A 83 11.60 -3.30 -11.01
CA ALA A 83 12.48 -4.34 -11.57
C ALA A 83 13.54 -4.70 -10.55
N PHE A 84 14.02 -5.94 -10.57
CA PHE A 84 15.12 -6.36 -9.70
C PHE A 84 16.47 -5.99 -10.29
N ASP A 85 17.20 -5.13 -9.59
CA ASP A 85 18.59 -4.81 -9.93
C ASP A 85 19.52 -5.86 -9.28
N SER A 86 20.09 -6.72 -10.09
CA SER A 86 20.97 -7.81 -9.63
C SER A 86 22.29 -7.29 -9.06
N THR A 87 22.77 -6.13 -9.51
CA THR A 87 24.01 -5.51 -9.04
C THR A 87 23.79 -4.90 -7.65
N ALA A 88 22.73 -4.11 -7.49
CA ALA A 88 22.37 -3.52 -6.21
C ALA A 88 21.65 -4.51 -5.28
N ARG A 89 21.26 -5.69 -5.78
CA ARG A 89 20.50 -6.76 -5.09
C ARG A 89 19.23 -6.24 -4.40
N LYS A 90 18.50 -5.35 -5.08
CA LYS A 90 17.27 -4.74 -4.60
C LYS A 90 16.29 -4.43 -5.73
N TRP A 91 15.04 -4.24 -5.36
CA TRP A 91 14.04 -3.73 -6.28
C TRP A 91 14.22 -2.23 -6.50
N VAL A 92 14.13 -1.80 -7.75
CA VAL A 92 14.23 -0.40 -8.18
C VAL A 92 13.01 -0.01 -8.99
N ALA A 93 12.73 1.29 -9.06
CA ALA A 93 11.61 1.79 -9.83
C ALA A 93 11.83 1.65 -11.33
N VAL A 94 10.80 1.22 -12.05
CA VAL A 94 10.71 1.28 -13.52
C VAL A 94 9.98 2.58 -13.90
N PRO A 95 10.51 3.40 -14.81
CA PRO A 95 9.87 4.65 -15.22
C PRO A 95 8.51 4.41 -15.90
N ILE A 96 7.47 5.06 -15.38
CA ILE A 96 6.09 4.99 -15.86
C ILE A 96 5.90 6.08 -16.92
N ASP A 97 5.43 5.70 -18.11
CA ASP A 97 5.01 6.66 -19.13
C ASP A 97 3.56 7.08 -18.87
N VAL A 98 3.36 8.37 -18.62
CA VAL A 98 2.04 8.96 -18.36
C VAL A 98 1.59 9.89 -19.50
N SER A 99 2.34 9.96 -20.60
CA SER A 99 2.08 10.88 -21.72
C SER A 99 0.85 10.50 -22.57
N SER A 100 0.44 9.23 -22.50
CA SER A 100 -0.70 8.69 -23.24
C SER A 100 -1.51 7.73 -22.37
N ASP A 101 -2.73 7.46 -22.75
CA ASP A 101 -3.66 6.54 -22.12
C ASP A 101 -4.12 7.00 -20.71
N LEU A 102 -5.00 6.23 -20.07
CA LEU A 102 -5.31 6.41 -18.67
C LEU A 102 -4.41 5.48 -17.86
N VAL A 103 -3.55 6.05 -17.03
CA VAL A 103 -2.54 5.31 -16.27
C VAL A 103 -2.91 5.30 -14.79
N PHE A 104 -3.37 4.17 -14.29
CA PHE A 104 -3.71 4.00 -12.89
C PHE A 104 -2.57 3.32 -12.14
N LEU A 105 -1.99 4.01 -11.17
CA LEU A 105 -1.10 3.40 -10.19
C LEU A 105 -1.95 2.67 -9.15
N GLN A 106 -1.79 1.35 -9.06
CA GLN A 106 -2.42 0.52 -8.04
C GLN A 106 -1.42 0.25 -6.94
N LEU A 107 -1.58 0.91 -5.80
CA LEU A 107 -0.78 0.72 -4.60
C LEU A 107 -1.42 -0.33 -3.70
N TYR A 108 -0.60 -1.13 -3.05
CA TYR A 108 -1.04 -2.12 -2.08
C TYR A 108 -0.54 -1.77 -0.68
N GLY A 109 -1.39 -2.01 0.31
CA GLY A 109 -1.10 -1.66 1.69
C GLY A 109 -2.03 -2.30 2.69
N THR A 110 -2.13 -1.70 3.86
CA THR A 110 -3.00 -2.14 4.95
C THR A 110 -3.51 -0.96 5.76
N GLY A 111 -4.57 -1.16 6.55
CA GLY A 111 -5.10 -0.15 7.47
C GLY A 111 -5.88 1.00 6.82
N ILE A 112 -6.37 0.81 5.58
CA ILE A 112 -7.00 1.85 4.75
C ILE A 112 -8.51 1.66 4.63
N ARG A 113 -9.01 0.43 4.58
CA ARG A 113 -10.38 0.05 4.19
C ARG A 113 -11.54 0.63 5.00
N ASN A 114 -11.31 1.11 6.23
CA ASN A 114 -12.37 1.63 7.10
C ASN A 114 -12.60 3.14 6.87
N ILE A 115 -12.88 3.51 5.63
CA ILE A 115 -13.18 4.87 5.20
C ILE A 115 -14.56 4.92 4.54
N PRO A 116 -15.28 6.06 4.61
CA PRO A 116 -16.59 6.19 3.98
C PRO A 116 -16.52 6.07 2.46
N ASP A 117 -15.53 6.67 1.85
CA ASP A 117 -15.24 6.63 0.40
C ASP A 117 -13.79 7.07 0.11
N ALA A 118 -13.39 7.01 -1.15
CA ALA A 118 -12.03 7.34 -1.58
C ALA A 118 -11.61 8.81 -1.35
N SER A 119 -12.55 9.74 -1.08
CA SER A 119 -12.19 11.14 -0.77
C SER A 119 -11.55 11.29 0.62
N ALA A 120 -11.77 10.32 1.51
CA ALA A 120 -11.10 10.26 2.80
C ALA A 120 -9.66 9.76 2.73
N ALA A 121 -9.18 9.41 1.52
CA ALA A 121 -7.82 8.93 1.27
C ALA A 121 -7.08 9.75 0.19
N PRO A 122 -6.97 11.10 0.32
CA PRO A 122 -6.25 11.92 -0.65
C PRO A 122 -4.81 11.45 -0.81
N CYS A 123 -4.32 11.52 -2.05
CA CYS A 123 -2.97 11.10 -2.43
C CYS A 123 -2.27 12.24 -3.16
N SER A 124 -1.03 12.55 -2.79
CA SER A 124 -0.18 13.42 -3.61
C SER A 124 0.85 12.58 -4.36
N VAL A 125 1.11 12.96 -5.62
CA VAL A 125 2.17 12.39 -6.46
C VAL A 125 3.02 13.56 -6.96
N GLY A 126 4.22 13.71 -6.41
CA GLY A 126 4.99 14.95 -6.56
C GLY A 126 4.17 16.15 -6.08
N GLN A 127 3.92 17.12 -6.96
CA GLN A 127 3.10 18.29 -6.65
C GLN A 127 1.60 18.11 -6.94
N ALA A 128 1.22 17.04 -7.62
CA ALA A 128 -0.18 16.80 -7.98
C ALA A 128 -0.97 16.24 -6.80
N GLN A 129 -2.09 16.89 -6.45
CA GLN A 129 -3.05 16.39 -5.48
C GLN A 129 -4.13 15.60 -6.20
N ILE A 130 -4.33 14.34 -5.82
CA ILE A 130 -5.18 13.42 -6.57
C ILE A 130 -6.15 12.75 -5.59
N LYS A 131 -7.44 12.78 -5.93
CA LYS A 131 -8.43 11.93 -5.29
C LYS A 131 -8.31 10.52 -5.92
N PRO A 132 -8.06 9.46 -5.17
CA PRO A 132 -8.04 8.11 -5.72
C PRO A 132 -9.38 7.73 -6.36
N ALA A 133 -9.32 6.98 -7.45
CA ALA A 133 -10.50 6.36 -8.06
C ALA A 133 -11.06 5.22 -7.18
N TYR A 134 -10.18 4.61 -6.37
CA TYR A 134 -10.53 3.57 -5.40
C TYR A 134 -9.59 3.64 -4.20
N ALA A 135 -10.11 3.43 -3.00
CA ALA A 135 -9.36 3.15 -1.80
C ALA A 135 -10.18 2.24 -0.89
N GLY A 136 -9.65 1.07 -0.53
CA GLY A 136 -10.39 0.10 0.26
C GLY A 136 -9.81 -1.30 0.22
N ALA A 137 -10.61 -2.30 0.61
CA ALA A 137 -10.18 -3.70 0.63
C ALA A 137 -9.91 -4.23 -0.78
N GLN A 138 -8.80 -4.93 -0.97
CA GLN A 138 -8.53 -5.67 -2.19
C GLN A 138 -9.40 -6.94 -2.19
N PRO A 139 -10.23 -7.19 -3.23
CA PRO A 139 -11.28 -8.24 -3.15
C PRO A 139 -10.76 -9.67 -3.01
N SER A 140 -9.57 -9.97 -3.57
CA SER A 140 -9.06 -11.34 -3.67
C SER A 140 -8.17 -11.76 -2.49
N PHE A 141 -7.60 -10.79 -1.74
CA PHE A 141 -6.63 -11.08 -0.69
C PHE A 141 -7.08 -10.52 0.67
N PRO A 142 -7.49 -11.38 1.61
CA PRO A 142 -7.85 -10.95 2.96
C PRO A 142 -6.72 -10.16 3.63
N GLY A 143 -7.08 -9.00 4.20
CA GLY A 143 -6.11 -8.14 4.90
C GLY A 143 -5.32 -7.18 4.00
N LEU A 144 -5.38 -7.36 2.68
CA LEU A 144 -4.76 -6.43 1.72
C LEU A 144 -5.72 -5.29 1.41
N ASP A 145 -5.21 -4.06 1.41
CA ASP A 145 -5.90 -2.87 0.91
C ASP A 145 -5.27 -2.41 -0.40
N GLN A 146 -6.09 -1.77 -1.23
CA GLN A 146 -5.71 -1.27 -2.55
C GLN A 146 -6.14 0.17 -2.72
N ILE A 147 -5.27 0.96 -3.36
CA ILE A 147 -5.54 2.34 -3.73
C ILE A 147 -5.25 2.48 -5.22
N ASN A 148 -6.21 3.01 -6.00
CA ASN A 148 -6.03 3.27 -7.42
C ASN A 148 -5.95 4.78 -7.67
N VAL A 149 -4.81 5.25 -8.11
CA VAL A 149 -4.53 6.67 -8.36
C VAL A 149 -4.36 6.89 -9.87
N LEU A 150 -5.20 7.71 -10.48
CA LEU A 150 -5.02 8.12 -11.87
C LEU A 150 -3.87 9.13 -11.95
N LEU A 151 -2.76 8.74 -12.58
CA LEU A 151 -1.62 9.62 -12.78
C LEU A 151 -1.91 10.60 -13.90
N PRO A 152 -1.87 11.93 -13.65
CA PRO A 152 -2.12 12.91 -14.70
C PRO A 152 -0.93 13.02 -15.65
N ALA A 153 -1.19 13.29 -16.93
CA ALA A 153 -0.17 13.49 -17.95
C ALA A 153 0.79 14.64 -17.63
N SER A 154 0.38 15.60 -16.80
CA SER A 154 1.23 16.70 -16.35
C SER A 154 2.45 16.26 -15.50
N LEU A 155 2.49 15.00 -15.06
CA LEU A 155 3.65 14.42 -14.39
C LEU A 155 4.75 13.97 -15.37
N ALA A 156 4.50 13.95 -16.68
CA ALA A 156 5.50 13.53 -17.67
C ALA A 156 6.82 14.30 -17.50
N GLY A 157 7.93 13.58 -17.50
CA GLY A 157 9.26 14.16 -17.31
C GLY A 157 9.63 14.50 -15.87
N SER A 158 8.78 14.23 -14.87
CA SER A 158 9.06 14.60 -13.47
C SER A 158 10.15 13.75 -12.82
N GLY A 159 10.61 12.67 -13.44
CA GLY A 159 11.63 11.78 -12.88
C GLY A 159 11.14 11.05 -11.64
N THR A 160 11.96 11.00 -10.60
CA THR A 160 11.57 10.35 -9.33
C THR A 160 10.71 11.29 -8.51
N VAL A 161 9.49 10.85 -8.18
CA VAL A 161 8.52 11.62 -7.38
C VAL A 161 8.07 10.84 -6.15
N THR A 162 7.75 11.58 -5.08
CA THR A 162 7.17 11.00 -3.87
C THR A 162 5.67 10.83 -4.04
N VAL A 163 5.16 9.69 -3.58
CA VAL A 163 3.74 9.40 -3.40
C VAL A 163 3.43 9.40 -1.92
N GLN A 164 2.51 10.26 -1.49
CA GLN A 164 2.07 10.37 -0.10
C GLN A 164 0.56 10.15 -0.03
N LEU A 165 0.16 9.09 0.64
CA LEU A 165 -1.23 8.81 0.97
C LEU A 165 -1.54 9.33 2.37
N THR A 166 -2.72 9.92 2.55
CA THR A 166 -3.26 10.30 3.86
C THR A 166 -4.66 9.71 3.99
N VAL A 167 -4.94 8.99 5.06
CA VAL A 167 -6.24 8.32 5.27
C VAL A 167 -6.88 8.83 6.55
N ASN A 168 -8.05 9.47 6.46
CA ASN A 168 -8.70 10.12 7.60
C ASN A 168 -7.75 11.05 8.40
N GLY A 169 -6.91 11.80 7.71
CA GLY A 169 -5.90 12.68 8.31
C GLY A 169 -4.64 11.98 8.83
N GLN A 170 -4.54 10.65 8.75
CA GLN A 170 -3.36 9.89 9.16
C GLN A 170 -2.46 9.63 7.92
N PRO A 171 -1.20 10.09 7.92
CA PRO A 171 -0.29 9.82 6.81
C PRO A 171 0.17 8.36 6.83
N ALA A 172 0.22 7.73 5.64
CA ALA A 172 0.97 6.49 5.44
C ALA A 172 2.48 6.80 5.30
N ASN A 173 3.31 5.75 5.32
CA ASN A 173 4.71 5.91 4.93
C ASN A 173 4.80 6.40 3.47
N PRO A 174 5.67 7.42 3.18
CA PRO A 174 5.90 7.87 1.82
C PRO A 174 6.64 6.81 1.00
N VAL A 175 6.28 6.73 -0.28
CA VAL A 175 6.97 5.86 -1.25
C VAL A 175 7.38 6.68 -2.47
N THR A 176 8.24 6.12 -3.34
CA THR A 176 8.73 6.82 -4.53
C THR A 176 8.50 6.00 -5.78
N ILE A 177 8.08 6.67 -6.85
CA ILE A 177 7.96 6.08 -8.20
C ILE A 177 8.81 6.90 -9.18
N ALA A 178 9.15 6.29 -10.31
CA ALA A 178 9.78 6.99 -11.41
C ALA A 178 8.75 7.29 -12.50
N ILE A 179 8.75 8.51 -13.01
CA ILE A 179 7.91 8.96 -14.15
C ILE A 179 8.84 9.29 -15.33
N LYS A 180 8.47 8.81 -16.50
CA LYS A 180 9.19 9.06 -17.76
C LYS A 180 8.78 10.38 -18.40
#